data_04e579ec7698fce110e1a6a9873c0ea0
#
_entry.id   04e579ec7698fce110e1a6a9873c0ea0
#
_cell.length_a   1.000
_cell.length_b   1.000
_cell.length_c   1.000
_cell.angle_alpha   90.00
_cell.angle_beta   90.00
_cell.angle_gamma   90.00
#
_symmetry.space_group_name_H-M   'P 1'
#
loop_
_entity.id
_entity.type
_entity.pdbx_description
1 polymer ?
#
loop_
_entity_poly.entity_id
_entity_poly.type
_entity_poly.pdbx_seq_one_letter_code
_entity_poly.pdbx_strand_id
1 'polypeptide(L)'
;MRLGFLITARLKSSRLKLKLLKQLNGYSVIDRVIQRAKQVKECDEIILCTSENNQDLPLVRAALANEIFYFNGDADDVLDRLNKASELFNLDYIICMTADNPLFSIYYANLISDEIRSNPTIDYIYTDDLPVGVNVYGLKTKALKTICSIKEEIDTEIWGSLFNRPDLFNVINFKINPSDRIDIERITLDEIKDYELIYQIFQKFPKDYQIEEVDIISLINKFPYI
;
A
#
# COMPACT_ATOMS: atom_id res chain seq x y z
N MET A 1 11.40 15.57 -9.92
CA MET A 1 11.21 14.27 -9.22
C MET A 1 9.75 13.88 -9.34
N ARG A 2 9.48 12.72 -9.93
CA ARG A 2 8.12 12.16 -10.06
C ARG A 2 7.93 11.06 -9.02
N LEU A 3 6.87 11.16 -8.23
CA LEU A 3 6.50 10.25 -7.16
C LEU A 3 5.19 9.54 -7.51
N GLY A 4 5.19 8.20 -7.59
CA GLY A 4 3.98 7.40 -7.81
C GLY A 4 3.48 6.74 -6.53
N PHE A 5 2.15 6.57 -6.41
CA PHE A 5 1.55 5.69 -5.41
C PHE A 5 1.17 4.37 -6.10
N LEU A 6 1.86 3.29 -5.79
CA LEU A 6 1.66 1.98 -6.41
C LEU A 6 0.93 1.04 -5.46
N ILE A 7 -0.22 0.53 -5.92
CA ILE A 7 -1.05 -0.43 -5.17
C ILE A 7 -0.83 -1.82 -5.77
N THR A 8 -0.21 -2.74 -5.03
CA THR A 8 -0.07 -4.12 -5.49
C THR A 8 -1.31 -4.94 -5.12
N ALA A 9 -1.89 -5.63 -6.08
CA ALA A 9 -3.13 -6.38 -5.91
C ALA A 9 -3.17 -7.66 -6.74
N ARG A 10 -3.66 -8.76 -6.15
CA ARG A 10 -3.98 -10.03 -6.85
C ARG A 10 -5.20 -10.68 -6.22
N LEU A 11 -5.99 -11.38 -7.01
CA LEU A 11 -7.14 -12.16 -6.51
C LEU A 11 -6.76 -13.60 -6.10
N LYS A 12 -5.49 -13.98 -6.26
CA LYS A 12 -4.95 -15.27 -5.80
C LYS A 12 -4.80 -15.25 -4.27
N SER A 13 -5.85 -15.60 -3.56
CA SER A 13 -5.81 -15.76 -2.10
C SER A 13 -6.43 -17.10 -1.72
N SER A 14 -5.67 -17.94 -1.00
CA SER A 14 -6.12 -19.24 -0.53
C SER A 14 -6.87 -19.15 0.81
N ARG A 15 -6.42 -18.27 1.72
CA ARG A 15 -6.98 -18.12 3.08
C ARG A 15 -8.33 -17.38 3.07
N LEU A 16 -8.46 -16.32 2.29
CA LEU A 16 -9.71 -15.57 2.13
C LEU A 16 -9.94 -15.28 0.64
N LYS A 17 -10.71 -16.16 -0.01
CA LYS A 17 -10.98 -16.06 -1.46
C LYS A 17 -11.58 -14.72 -1.83
N LEU A 18 -11.08 -14.11 -2.92
CA LEU A 18 -11.55 -12.85 -3.48
C LEU A 18 -11.60 -11.72 -2.44
N LYS A 19 -10.68 -11.72 -1.46
CA LYS A 19 -10.67 -10.77 -0.33
C LYS A 19 -10.80 -9.32 -0.78
N LEU A 20 -10.17 -8.93 -1.88
CA LEU A 20 -10.18 -7.56 -2.39
C LEU A 20 -11.52 -7.12 -3.00
N LEU A 21 -12.40 -8.07 -3.35
CA LEU A 21 -13.74 -7.80 -3.87
C LEU A 21 -14.83 -7.85 -2.79
N LYS A 22 -14.47 -8.21 -1.54
CA LYS A 22 -15.43 -8.20 -0.43
C LYS A 22 -15.84 -6.77 -0.09
N GLN A 23 -17.08 -6.63 0.39
CA GLN A 23 -17.68 -5.32 0.64
C GLN A 23 -17.34 -4.80 2.05
N LEU A 24 -16.92 -3.55 2.11
CA LEU A 24 -16.76 -2.79 3.34
C LEU A 24 -17.67 -1.56 3.26
N ASN A 25 -18.83 -1.64 3.94
CA ASN A 25 -19.83 -0.56 3.98
C ASN A 25 -20.21 0.00 2.60
N GLY A 26 -20.51 -0.90 1.62
CA GLY A 26 -21.02 -0.55 0.29
C GLY A 26 -19.99 -0.40 -0.83
N TYR A 27 -18.69 -0.45 -0.51
CA TYR A 27 -17.61 -0.42 -1.50
C TYR A 27 -16.74 -1.67 -1.35
N SER A 28 -16.09 -2.12 -2.43
CA SER A 28 -15.14 -3.22 -2.31
C SER A 28 -13.87 -2.79 -1.57
N VAL A 29 -13.14 -3.77 -1.01
CA VAL A 29 -11.84 -3.52 -0.36
C VAL A 29 -10.91 -2.75 -1.30
N ILE A 30 -10.82 -3.17 -2.56
CA ILE A 30 -9.95 -2.49 -3.54
C ILE A 30 -10.39 -1.05 -3.82
N ASP A 31 -11.70 -0.77 -3.89
CA ASP A 31 -12.19 0.59 -4.06
C ASP A 31 -11.80 1.46 -2.85
N ARG A 32 -11.92 0.91 -1.62
CA ARG A 32 -11.51 1.62 -0.40
C ARG A 32 -10.03 1.98 -0.41
N VAL A 33 -9.16 1.04 -0.81
CA VAL A 33 -7.71 1.29 -0.93
C VAL A 33 -7.42 2.35 -1.97
N ILE A 34 -8.06 2.29 -3.14
CA ILE A 34 -7.86 3.29 -4.20
C ILE A 34 -8.32 4.68 -3.75
N GLN A 35 -9.51 4.79 -3.17
CA GLN A 35 -10.03 6.07 -2.68
C GLN A 35 -9.12 6.66 -1.59
N ARG A 36 -8.58 5.80 -0.72
CA ARG A 36 -7.64 6.20 0.31
C ARG A 36 -6.30 6.66 -0.28
N ALA A 37 -5.79 5.97 -1.29
CA ALA A 37 -4.58 6.39 -2.01
C ALA A 37 -4.73 7.76 -2.67
N LYS A 38 -5.92 8.12 -3.14
CA LYS A 38 -6.23 9.44 -3.69
C LYS A 38 -6.12 10.58 -2.67
N GLN A 39 -6.12 10.28 -1.38
CA GLN A 39 -5.94 11.27 -0.31
C GLN A 39 -4.47 11.54 0.02
N VAL A 40 -3.55 10.74 -0.51
CA VAL A 40 -2.11 10.97 -0.35
C VAL A 40 -1.70 12.10 -1.27
N LYS A 41 -1.18 13.17 -0.66
CA LYS A 41 -0.75 14.37 -1.38
C LYS A 41 0.57 14.13 -2.10
N GLU A 42 0.87 15.02 -3.03
CA GLU A 42 2.19 15.06 -3.70
C GLU A 42 2.56 13.80 -4.52
N CYS A 43 1.63 12.87 -4.76
CA CYS A 43 1.80 11.79 -5.72
C CYS A 43 1.36 12.25 -7.11
N ASP A 44 2.25 12.11 -8.10
CA ASP A 44 1.98 12.51 -9.48
C ASP A 44 1.03 11.52 -10.16
N GLU A 45 1.09 10.24 -9.77
CA GLU A 45 0.29 9.17 -10.37
C GLU A 45 -0.13 8.15 -9.30
N ILE A 46 -1.34 7.59 -9.45
CA ILE A 46 -1.80 6.42 -8.69
C ILE A 46 -1.97 5.27 -9.67
N ILE A 47 -1.31 4.14 -9.38
CA ILE A 47 -1.22 3.02 -10.30
C ILE A 47 -1.56 1.72 -9.56
N LEU A 48 -2.58 1.02 -10.05
CA LEU A 48 -2.87 -0.34 -9.59
C LEU A 48 -1.99 -1.34 -10.34
N CYS A 49 -1.09 -2.00 -9.64
CA CYS A 49 -0.17 -3.00 -10.17
C CYS A 49 -0.74 -4.41 -9.91
N THR A 50 -1.28 -5.06 -10.94
CA THR A 50 -1.88 -6.40 -10.86
C THR A 50 -1.21 -7.39 -11.81
N SER A 51 -1.66 -8.64 -11.84
CA SER A 51 -1.07 -9.64 -12.73
C SER A 51 -1.73 -9.65 -14.12
N GLU A 52 -1.06 -10.31 -15.07
CA GLU A 52 -1.59 -10.58 -16.41
C GLU A 52 -2.66 -11.69 -16.43
N ASN A 53 -2.95 -12.32 -15.31
CA ASN A 53 -3.91 -13.40 -15.22
C ASN A 53 -5.35 -12.91 -15.41
N ASN A 54 -6.15 -13.63 -16.19
CA ASN A 54 -7.56 -13.29 -16.45
C ASN A 54 -8.40 -13.19 -15.17
N GLN A 55 -8.03 -13.92 -14.10
CA GLN A 55 -8.72 -13.84 -12.82
C GLN A 55 -8.63 -12.44 -12.18
N ASP A 56 -7.60 -11.65 -12.52
CA ASP A 56 -7.35 -10.32 -11.96
C ASP A 56 -8.01 -9.19 -12.76
N LEU A 57 -8.71 -9.49 -13.87
CA LEU A 57 -9.47 -8.50 -14.65
C LEU A 57 -10.46 -7.66 -13.81
N PRO A 58 -11.12 -8.18 -12.76
CA PRO A 58 -11.92 -7.34 -11.87
C PRO A 58 -11.15 -6.19 -11.23
N LEU A 59 -9.84 -6.37 -10.94
CA LEU A 59 -8.98 -5.31 -10.39
C LEU A 59 -8.70 -4.23 -11.43
N VAL A 60 -8.47 -4.60 -12.68
CA VAL A 60 -8.34 -3.65 -13.80
C VAL A 60 -9.61 -2.82 -13.95
N ARG A 61 -10.79 -3.46 -13.87
CA ARG A 61 -12.08 -2.75 -13.92
C ARG A 61 -12.25 -1.78 -12.75
N ALA A 62 -11.80 -2.16 -11.55
CA ALA A 62 -11.82 -1.27 -10.40
C ALA A 62 -10.92 -0.04 -10.61
N ALA A 63 -9.71 -0.21 -11.18
CA ALA A 63 -8.84 0.90 -11.52
C ALA A 63 -9.51 1.86 -12.51
N LEU A 64 -10.08 1.34 -13.59
CA LEU A 64 -10.78 2.14 -14.61
C LEU A 64 -12.00 2.86 -14.03
N ALA A 65 -12.80 2.19 -13.20
CA ALA A 65 -13.98 2.77 -12.55
C ALA A 65 -13.62 3.89 -11.57
N ASN A 66 -12.43 3.80 -10.97
CA ASN A 66 -11.88 4.81 -10.08
C ASN A 66 -10.99 5.84 -10.79
N GLU A 67 -10.90 5.81 -12.11
CA GLU A 67 -10.13 6.78 -12.92
C GLU A 67 -8.65 6.88 -12.49
N ILE A 68 -8.01 5.74 -12.21
CA ILE A 68 -6.58 5.63 -11.97
C ILE A 68 -5.91 4.76 -13.03
N PHE A 69 -4.60 4.85 -13.13
CA PHE A 69 -3.83 3.98 -14.01
C PHE A 69 -3.75 2.56 -13.47
N TYR A 70 -3.46 1.62 -14.37
CA TYR A 70 -3.14 0.26 -13.99
C TYR A 70 -1.93 -0.25 -14.79
N PHE A 71 -1.25 -1.23 -14.24
CA PHE A 71 -0.17 -1.97 -14.88
C PHE A 71 -0.37 -3.46 -14.64
N ASN A 72 -0.28 -4.25 -15.70
CA ASN A 72 -0.30 -5.71 -15.64
C ASN A 72 1.12 -6.24 -15.82
N GLY A 73 1.56 -7.12 -14.93
CA GLY A 73 2.88 -7.72 -14.98
C GLY A 73 2.93 -9.10 -14.35
N ASP A 74 4.12 -9.56 -13.99
CA ASP A 74 4.32 -10.89 -13.43
C ASP A 74 3.43 -11.15 -12.21
N ALA A 75 2.89 -12.37 -12.14
CA ALA A 75 1.95 -12.74 -11.08
C ALA A 75 2.62 -12.92 -9.72
N ASP A 76 3.82 -13.44 -9.67
CA ASP A 76 4.50 -13.84 -8.44
C ASP A 76 5.68 -12.89 -8.13
N ASP A 77 6.33 -12.32 -9.15
CA ASP A 77 7.38 -11.33 -8.97
C ASP A 77 6.81 -9.92 -8.80
N VAL A 78 6.47 -9.57 -7.55
CA VAL A 78 5.93 -8.26 -7.19
C VAL A 78 6.94 -7.14 -7.47
N LEU A 79 8.23 -7.38 -7.22
CA LEU A 79 9.27 -6.36 -7.42
C LEU A 79 9.51 -6.07 -8.90
N ASP A 80 9.55 -7.10 -9.75
CA ASP A 80 9.64 -6.91 -11.20
C ASP A 80 8.43 -6.12 -11.73
N ARG A 81 7.24 -6.45 -11.26
CA ARG A 81 6.00 -5.75 -11.62
C ARG A 81 6.05 -4.27 -11.22
N LEU A 82 6.50 -3.96 -9.99
CA LEU A 82 6.68 -2.58 -9.52
C LEU A 82 7.76 -1.84 -10.31
N ASN A 83 8.88 -2.50 -10.63
CA ASN A 83 9.97 -1.92 -11.41
C ASN A 83 9.50 -1.54 -12.82
N LYS A 84 8.85 -2.47 -13.51
CA LYS A 84 8.33 -2.23 -14.87
C LYS A 84 7.24 -1.14 -14.90
N ALA A 85 6.36 -1.11 -13.90
CA ALA A 85 5.40 -0.03 -13.75
C ALA A 85 6.11 1.31 -13.55
N SER A 86 7.11 1.36 -12.67
CA SER A 86 7.90 2.59 -12.41
C SER A 86 8.62 3.09 -13.66
N GLU A 87 9.18 2.20 -14.46
CA GLU A 87 9.82 2.53 -15.74
C GLU A 87 8.80 3.08 -16.75
N LEU A 88 7.64 2.42 -16.91
CA LEU A 88 6.59 2.84 -17.84
C LEU A 88 6.07 4.25 -17.52
N PHE A 89 5.86 4.55 -16.26
CA PHE A 89 5.35 5.85 -15.79
C PHE A 89 6.45 6.88 -15.51
N ASN A 90 7.73 6.51 -15.75
CA ASN A 90 8.89 7.38 -15.56
C ASN A 90 8.95 7.98 -14.15
N LEU A 91 8.83 7.12 -13.14
CA LEU A 91 8.85 7.51 -11.72
C LEU A 91 10.27 7.47 -11.15
N ASP A 92 10.60 8.46 -10.33
CA ASP A 92 11.86 8.51 -9.57
C ASP A 92 11.73 7.78 -8.23
N TYR A 93 10.54 7.86 -7.62
CA TYR A 93 10.18 7.24 -6.35
C TYR A 93 8.77 6.67 -6.39
N ILE A 94 8.52 5.70 -5.52
CA ILE A 94 7.20 5.14 -5.29
C ILE A 94 6.87 5.08 -3.79
N ILE A 95 5.63 5.40 -3.43
CA ILE A 95 4.99 4.90 -2.20
C ILE A 95 4.34 3.59 -2.59
N CYS A 96 4.60 2.54 -1.81
CA CYS A 96 4.10 1.20 -2.12
C CYS A 96 3.11 0.72 -1.06
N MET A 97 1.97 0.18 -1.51
CA MET A 97 0.93 -0.37 -0.64
C MET A 97 0.35 -1.66 -1.23
N THR A 98 0.09 -2.64 -0.37
CA THR A 98 -0.66 -3.84 -0.75
C THR A 98 -2.15 -3.62 -0.55
N ALA A 99 -2.96 -4.10 -1.49
CA ALA A 99 -4.40 -3.83 -1.53
C ALA A 99 -5.22 -4.49 -0.40
N ASP A 100 -4.61 -5.31 0.42
CA ASP A 100 -5.21 -5.88 1.63
C ASP A 100 -5.11 -4.97 2.86
N ASN A 101 -4.60 -3.74 2.70
CA ASN A 101 -4.46 -2.75 3.75
C ASN A 101 -5.41 -1.55 3.55
N PRO A 102 -6.75 -1.73 3.71
CA PRO A 102 -7.72 -0.67 3.44
C PRO A 102 -7.66 0.51 4.43
N LEU A 103 -6.84 0.38 5.47
CA LEU A 103 -6.69 1.38 6.53
C LEU A 103 -5.24 1.85 6.74
N PHE A 104 -4.38 1.77 5.70
CA PHE A 104 -3.02 2.31 5.78
C PHE A 104 -3.02 3.79 6.17
N SER A 105 -1.96 4.27 6.81
CA SER A 105 -1.88 5.67 7.26
C SER A 105 -1.63 6.64 6.10
N ILE A 106 -2.59 7.50 5.82
CA ILE A 106 -2.45 8.62 4.89
C ILE A 106 -1.48 9.66 5.47
N TYR A 107 -1.56 9.88 6.77
CA TYR A 107 -0.71 10.85 7.45
C TYR A 107 0.77 10.49 7.29
N TYR A 108 1.14 9.24 7.59
CA TYR A 108 2.52 8.80 7.42
C TYR A 108 2.93 8.63 5.95
N ALA A 109 1.99 8.33 5.04
CA ALA A 109 2.27 8.37 3.61
C ALA A 109 2.67 9.78 3.14
N ASN A 110 1.98 10.82 3.62
CA ASN A 110 2.32 12.21 3.34
C ASN A 110 3.68 12.59 3.94
N LEU A 111 3.96 12.24 5.20
CA LEU A 111 5.25 12.53 5.84
C LEU A 111 6.42 11.84 5.12
N ILE A 112 6.24 10.60 4.67
CA ILE A 112 7.24 9.89 3.87
C ILE A 112 7.45 10.57 2.51
N SER A 113 6.38 11.04 1.87
CA SER A 113 6.47 11.79 0.62
C SER A 113 7.27 13.09 0.79
N ASP A 114 7.01 13.83 1.87
CA ASP A 114 7.72 15.05 2.21
C ASP A 114 9.21 14.78 2.50
N GLU A 115 9.51 13.71 3.24
CA GLU A 115 10.89 13.30 3.56
C GLU A 115 11.66 12.91 2.29
N ILE A 116 11.06 12.13 1.38
CA ILE A 116 11.66 11.78 0.08
C ILE A 116 11.95 13.04 -0.74
N ARG A 117 11.04 14.01 -0.75
CA ARG A 117 11.22 15.24 -1.52
C ARG A 117 12.32 16.13 -0.95
N SER A 118 12.44 16.19 0.38
CA SER A 118 13.48 16.96 1.07
C SER A 118 14.84 16.29 1.04
N ASN A 119 14.89 14.96 0.99
CA ASN A 119 16.11 14.17 1.02
C ASN A 119 16.14 13.11 -0.11
N PRO A 120 16.45 13.49 -1.35
CA PRO A 120 16.46 12.59 -2.51
C PRO A 120 17.61 11.56 -2.51
N THR A 121 18.40 11.49 -1.44
CA THR A 121 19.42 10.45 -1.25
C THR A 121 18.88 9.17 -0.65
N ILE A 122 17.68 9.19 -0.09
CA ILE A 122 17.00 8.03 0.50
C ILE A 122 16.75 6.99 -0.59
N ASP A 123 17.10 5.73 -0.34
CA ASP A 123 16.81 4.62 -1.22
C ASP A 123 15.61 3.80 -0.75
N TYR A 124 15.46 3.63 0.57
CA TYR A 124 14.32 2.97 1.20
C TYR A 124 13.93 3.67 2.50
N ILE A 125 12.66 3.97 2.68
CA ILE A 125 12.10 4.55 3.90
C ILE A 125 10.83 3.79 4.30
N TYR A 126 10.68 3.50 5.59
CA TYR A 126 9.55 2.75 6.11
C TYR A 126 9.19 3.14 7.55
N THR A 127 7.95 2.84 7.93
CA THR A 127 7.49 2.91 9.34
C THR A 127 7.35 1.48 9.87
N ASP A 128 7.90 1.16 11.03
CA ASP A 128 7.82 -0.17 11.66
C ASP A 128 7.10 -0.19 13.02
N ASP A 129 6.89 0.97 13.62
CA ASP A 129 6.22 1.13 14.92
C ASP A 129 4.67 1.23 14.81
N LEU A 130 4.11 1.11 13.59
CA LEU A 130 2.66 1.06 13.34
C LEU A 130 2.18 -0.39 13.23
N PRO A 131 0.89 -0.68 13.47
CA PRO A 131 0.31 -2.00 13.22
C PRO A 131 0.54 -2.49 11.79
N VAL A 132 0.69 -3.80 11.62
CA VAL A 132 0.74 -4.40 10.27
C VAL A 132 -0.54 -4.03 9.51
N GLY A 133 -0.39 -3.49 8.31
CA GLY A 133 -1.50 -2.98 7.49
C GLY A 133 -1.74 -1.47 7.62
N VAL A 134 -1.06 -0.81 8.56
CA VAL A 134 -1.04 0.66 8.70
C VAL A 134 0.26 1.27 8.21
N ASN A 135 1.33 0.48 8.21
CA ASN A 135 2.67 0.86 7.76
C ASN A 135 2.70 1.37 6.32
N VAL A 136 3.66 2.26 6.06
CA VAL A 136 3.89 2.84 4.74
C VAL A 136 5.35 2.66 4.34
N TYR A 137 5.60 2.47 3.04
CA TYR A 137 6.91 2.23 2.47
C TYR A 137 7.16 3.17 1.29
N GLY A 138 8.32 3.80 1.28
CA GLY A 138 8.80 4.60 0.15
C GLY A 138 10.09 4.00 -0.44
N LEU A 139 10.17 3.89 -1.76
CA LEU A 139 11.28 3.29 -2.48
C LEU A 139 11.75 4.20 -3.61
N LYS A 140 13.06 4.36 -3.74
CA LYS A 140 13.68 4.92 -4.92
C LYS A 140 13.66 3.89 -6.05
N THR A 141 13.23 4.27 -7.23
CA THR A 141 13.11 3.34 -8.37
C THR A 141 14.47 2.76 -8.81
N LYS A 142 15.57 3.50 -8.60
CA LYS A 142 16.92 2.99 -8.81
C LYS A 142 17.27 1.84 -7.85
N ALA A 143 16.88 1.93 -6.58
CA ALA A 143 17.11 0.85 -5.62
C ALA A 143 16.26 -0.38 -5.98
N LEU A 144 15.00 -0.16 -6.40
CA LEU A 144 14.12 -1.21 -6.89
C LEU A 144 14.74 -1.95 -8.10
N LYS A 145 15.23 -1.21 -9.07
CA LYS A 145 15.95 -1.77 -10.24
C LYS A 145 17.19 -2.57 -9.84
N THR A 146 17.95 -2.08 -8.86
CA THR A 146 19.13 -2.78 -8.33
C THR A 146 18.73 -4.12 -7.74
N ILE A 147 17.70 -4.16 -6.86
CA ILE A 147 17.22 -5.43 -6.28
C ILE A 147 16.72 -6.38 -7.36
N CYS A 148 15.94 -5.92 -8.33
CA CYS A 148 15.47 -6.74 -9.44
C CYS A 148 16.64 -7.37 -10.25
N SER A 149 17.81 -6.73 -10.28
CA SER A 149 18.99 -7.25 -11.00
C SER A 149 19.82 -8.26 -10.21
N ILE A 150 19.73 -8.28 -8.88
CA ILE A 150 20.58 -9.12 -8.00
C ILE A 150 19.80 -10.15 -7.19
N LYS A 151 18.49 -10.05 -7.10
CA LYS A 151 17.66 -11.02 -6.38
C LYS A 151 17.63 -12.37 -7.10
N GLU A 152 17.61 -13.44 -6.35
CA GLU A 152 17.44 -14.80 -6.85
C GLU A 152 15.98 -15.30 -6.70
N GLU A 153 15.22 -14.68 -5.79
CA GLU A 153 13.84 -15.02 -5.51
C GLU A 153 12.93 -14.59 -6.67
N ILE A 154 12.07 -15.51 -7.10
CA ILE A 154 11.02 -15.25 -8.09
C ILE A 154 9.75 -14.76 -7.39
N ASP A 155 9.38 -15.39 -6.27
CA ASP A 155 8.25 -14.92 -5.44
C ASP A 155 8.72 -13.83 -4.48
N THR A 156 8.32 -12.59 -4.78
CA THR A 156 8.69 -11.41 -3.99
C THR A 156 7.47 -10.77 -3.31
N GLU A 157 6.50 -11.58 -2.86
CA GLU A 157 5.34 -11.07 -2.10
C GLU A 157 5.77 -10.41 -0.78
N ILE A 158 6.82 -10.93 -0.13
CA ILE A 158 7.44 -10.35 1.08
C ILE A 158 8.84 -9.86 0.72
N TRP A 159 8.97 -8.57 0.44
CA TRP A 159 10.19 -7.99 -0.11
C TRP A 159 10.93 -6.99 0.79
N GLY A 160 10.34 -6.55 1.91
CA GLY A 160 10.92 -5.49 2.75
C GLY A 160 12.36 -5.76 3.22
N SER A 161 12.70 -7.02 3.53
CA SER A 161 14.04 -7.43 3.94
C SER A 161 15.10 -7.24 2.87
N LEU A 162 14.72 -7.29 1.58
CA LEU A 162 15.65 -7.10 0.45
C LEU A 162 16.16 -5.65 0.38
N PHE A 163 15.39 -4.69 0.88
CA PHE A 163 15.76 -3.27 0.92
C PHE A 163 16.32 -2.83 2.27
N ASN A 164 16.05 -3.55 3.36
CA ASN A 164 16.62 -3.24 4.67
C ASN A 164 18.09 -3.70 4.75
N ARG A 165 18.91 -3.14 3.84
CA ARG A 165 20.32 -3.45 3.66
C ARG A 165 21.15 -2.16 3.63
N PRO A 166 21.55 -1.65 4.82
CA PRO A 166 22.35 -0.42 4.93
C PRO A 166 23.73 -0.50 4.27
N ASP A 167 24.18 -1.73 3.94
CA ASP A 167 25.40 -1.98 3.16
C ASP A 167 25.26 -1.62 1.68
N LEU A 168 24.04 -1.60 1.15
CA LEU A 168 23.73 -1.32 -0.25
C LEU A 168 22.94 -0.03 -0.46
N PHE A 169 22.10 0.34 0.50
CA PHE A 169 21.10 1.40 0.36
C PHE A 169 21.12 2.38 1.53
N ASN A 170 20.79 3.63 1.23
CA ASN A 170 20.46 4.60 2.27
C ASN A 170 19.04 4.32 2.80
N VAL A 171 18.99 3.63 3.95
CA VAL A 171 17.75 3.14 4.58
C VAL A 171 17.35 4.03 5.74
N ILE A 172 16.12 4.49 5.77
CA ILE A 172 15.55 5.29 6.85
C ILE A 172 14.38 4.52 7.49
N ASN A 173 14.51 4.23 8.78
CA ASN A 173 13.36 3.89 9.61
C ASN A 173 12.73 5.20 10.11
N PHE A 174 11.62 5.62 9.48
CA PHE A 174 10.91 6.84 9.84
C PHE A 174 10.19 6.64 11.18
N LYS A 175 10.62 7.38 12.20
CA LYS A 175 10.07 7.25 13.54
C LYS A 175 8.69 7.88 13.64
N ILE A 176 7.74 7.11 14.11
CA ILE A 176 6.40 7.60 14.39
C ILE A 176 6.38 8.43 15.67
N ASN A 177 5.40 9.32 15.76
CA ASN A 177 5.16 10.04 17.00
C ASN A 177 4.71 9.07 18.10
N PRO A 178 5.27 9.12 19.32
CA PRO A 178 4.83 8.23 20.40
C PRO A 178 3.34 8.28 20.70
N SER A 179 2.69 9.44 20.48
CA SER A 179 1.23 9.60 20.63
C SER A 179 0.42 8.85 19.56
N ASP A 180 1.04 8.44 18.46
CA ASP A 180 0.39 7.79 17.32
C ASP A 180 0.49 6.26 17.41
N ARG A 181 1.10 5.74 18.46
CA ARG A 181 1.13 4.30 18.73
C ARG A 181 -0.27 3.77 18.97
N ILE A 182 -0.59 2.68 18.30
CA ILE A 182 -1.87 2.00 18.37
C ILE A 182 -1.62 0.62 18.99
N ASP A 183 -2.37 0.28 20.04
CA ASP A 183 -2.30 -1.02 20.72
C ASP A 183 -3.15 -2.08 19.98
N ILE A 184 -2.87 -2.23 18.70
CA ILE A 184 -3.44 -3.25 17.82
C ILE A 184 -2.29 -3.83 17.01
N GLU A 185 -2.11 -5.15 17.04
CA GLU A 185 -1.00 -5.80 16.36
C GLU A 185 -1.08 -5.69 14.84
N ARG A 186 -2.31 -5.86 14.29
CA ARG A 186 -2.52 -5.87 12.84
C ARG A 186 -3.92 -5.43 12.42
N ILE A 187 -3.98 -4.70 11.29
CA ILE A 187 -5.22 -4.28 10.61
C ILE A 187 -5.03 -4.54 9.08
N THR A 188 -4.59 -5.73 8.73
CA THR A 188 -4.47 -6.18 7.33
C THR A 188 -5.47 -7.29 7.06
N LEU A 189 -5.90 -7.44 5.81
CA LEU A 189 -6.96 -8.38 5.43
C LEU A 189 -6.36 -9.67 4.86
N ASP A 190 -6.16 -10.69 5.71
CA ASP A 190 -5.64 -11.98 5.28
C ASP A 190 -6.59 -13.16 5.52
N GLU A 191 -7.27 -13.15 6.65
CA GLU A 191 -8.16 -14.21 7.11
C GLU A 191 -9.57 -13.68 7.37
N ILE A 192 -10.52 -14.60 7.63
CA ILE A 192 -11.91 -14.22 7.88
C ILE A 192 -12.04 -13.32 9.13
N LYS A 193 -11.26 -13.60 10.20
CA LYS A 193 -11.26 -12.78 11.42
C LYS A 193 -10.79 -11.34 11.18
N ASP A 194 -9.80 -11.16 10.27
CA ASP A 194 -9.33 -9.83 9.89
C ASP A 194 -10.43 -9.06 9.14
N TYR A 195 -11.14 -9.76 8.24
CA TYR A 195 -12.28 -9.18 7.54
C TYR A 195 -13.38 -8.75 8.51
N GLU A 196 -13.72 -9.59 9.47
CA GLU A 196 -14.73 -9.29 10.48
C GLU A 196 -14.36 -8.06 11.31
N LEU A 197 -13.10 -7.95 11.75
CA LEU A 197 -12.60 -6.79 12.46
C LEU A 197 -12.70 -5.52 11.60
N ILE A 198 -12.14 -5.54 10.40
CA ILE A 198 -12.15 -4.39 9.48
C ILE A 198 -13.59 -4.03 9.12
N TYR A 199 -14.44 -5.02 8.82
CA TYR A 199 -15.86 -4.79 8.55
C TYR A 199 -16.57 -4.09 9.71
N GLN A 200 -16.33 -4.50 10.97
CA GLN A 200 -16.89 -3.85 12.15
C GLN A 200 -16.41 -2.40 12.29
N ILE A 201 -15.15 -2.11 11.96
CA ILE A 201 -14.65 -0.73 11.94
C ILE A 201 -15.46 0.10 10.95
N PHE A 202 -15.62 -0.38 9.72
CA PHE A 202 -16.37 0.34 8.69
C PHE A 202 -17.86 0.49 9.03
N GLN A 203 -18.48 -0.46 9.75
CA GLN A 203 -19.89 -0.40 10.17
C GLN A 203 -20.18 0.66 11.25
N LYS A 204 -19.15 1.15 11.96
CA LYS A 204 -19.31 2.23 12.95
C LYS A 204 -19.56 3.59 12.32
N PHE A 205 -19.35 3.71 11.01
CA PHE A 205 -19.52 4.95 10.27
C PHE A 205 -20.75 4.90 9.37
N PRO A 206 -21.47 6.02 9.18
CA PRO A 206 -22.52 6.14 8.17
C PRO A 206 -21.96 5.78 6.78
N LYS A 207 -22.85 5.26 5.89
CA LYS A 207 -22.43 4.85 4.53
C LYS A 207 -21.84 5.98 3.69
N ASP A 208 -22.29 7.19 3.93
CA ASP A 208 -21.84 8.44 3.30
C ASP A 208 -20.63 9.06 3.98
N TYR A 209 -20.14 8.47 5.09
CA TYR A 209 -18.93 8.94 5.75
C TYR A 209 -17.69 8.56 4.94
N GLN A 210 -16.94 9.56 4.58
CA GLN A 210 -15.71 9.37 3.79
C GLN A 210 -14.55 8.95 4.70
N ILE A 211 -14.59 7.70 5.15
CA ILE A 211 -13.57 7.12 6.03
C ILE A 211 -12.17 7.13 5.37
N GLU A 212 -12.14 7.17 4.05
CA GLU A 212 -10.91 7.26 3.26
C GLU A 212 -10.18 8.59 3.45
N GLU A 213 -10.88 9.65 3.83
CA GLU A 213 -10.30 10.98 4.09
C GLU A 213 -9.74 11.12 5.50
N VAL A 214 -10.04 10.16 6.39
CA VAL A 214 -9.63 10.24 7.78
C VAL A 214 -8.49 9.25 8.05
N ASP A 215 -7.41 9.74 8.64
CA ASP A 215 -6.31 8.86 9.00
C ASP A 215 -6.73 7.87 10.09
N ILE A 216 -6.23 6.62 9.98
CA ILE A 216 -6.57 5.52 10.89
C ILE A 216 -6.18 5.83 12.34
N ILE A 217 -5.08 6.56 12.57
CA ILE A 217 -4.64 6.95 13.90
C ILE A 217 -5.69 7.85 14.57
N SER A 218 -6.20 8.82 13.81
CA SER A 218 -7.29 9.69 14.27
C SER A 218 -8.59 8.93 14.50
N LEU A 219 -8.89 7.90 13.70
CA LEU A 219 -10.06 7.06 13.86
C LEU A 219 -9.99 6.25 15.16
N ILE A 220 -8.89 5.56 15.41
CA ILE A 220 -8.71 4.72 16.60
C ILE A 220 -8.72 5.58 17.87
N ASN A 221 -8.07 6.73 17.85
CA ASN A 221 -8.08 7.65 19.00
C ASN A 221 -9.49 8.18 19.35
N LYS A 222 -10.36 8.34 18.34
CA LYS A 222 -11.76 8.73 18.55
C LYS A 222 -12.65 7.58 19.03
N PHE A 223 -12.27 6.35 18.70
CA PHE A 223 -13.06 5.15 18.97
C PHE A 223 -12.18 4.07 19.64
N PRO A 224 -11.71 4.30 20.90
CA PRO A 224 -10.74 3.41 21.56
C PRO A 224 -11.28 2.00 21.87
N TYR A 225 -12.54 1.73 21.53
CA TYR A 225 -13.19 0.41 21.68
C TYR A 225 -13.38 -0.33 20.34
N ILE A 226 -12.60 0.06 19.33
CA ILE A 226 -12.52 -0.66 18.05
C ILE A 226 -11.65 -1.90 18.19
#